data_2ce488fab713db3543ec3364d0fcc530
#
_entry.id   2ce488fab713db3543ec3364d0fcc530
#
_cell.length_a   1.000
_cell.length_b   1.000
_cell.length_c   1.000
_cell.angle_alpha   90.00
_cell.angle_beta   90.00
_cell.angle_gamma   90.00
#
_symmetry.space_group_name_H-M   'P 1'
#
loop_
_entity.id
_entity.type
_entity.pdbx_description
1 polymer ?
#
loop_
_entity_poly.entity_id
_entity_poly.type
_entity_poly.pdbx_seq_one_letter_code
_entity_poly.pdbx_strand_id
1 'polypeptide(L)'
;VVLVYGGAAWAPLPEGIPDSGQATSWTLQLAILAHVILGLRVFGLLVTWTFIAPSTGDTISRDGRTAVLHASAIATLWSLSAVIAGLTTMANVLGVPFREVFRQGFIATYLMYLPPSRSYIITALIALAIAIAGVFLVSLNSIALLAALAGAGIAAPLLNSHAASLGSHSLALTSSVAHGLAMSAWVGCLWAVSAFVKAKDLKVVARFSALAATSVAVLAISGIAAAYARLDSISDLWLSRYGQIVILKTVFFAILMLLAIQIRARLTSTGSLTKFLSAEAAIMDTAIGVGVALHSTPMSRISAPLNSAGEEILGFAYPPAPTLSTIIFGWNPEWTMLTISLLSAALYSLGVIRVKQNQIKWSTLRTISFMIGIGLVIWTTNAGISMYSKVSFEPLLNNPKPPW
;
A
#
# COMPACT_ATOMS: atom_id res chain seq x y z
N VAL A 1 -21.82 0.91 5.63
CA VAL A 1 -22.21 -0.41 6.17
C VAL A 1 -20.98 -1.15 6.68
N VAL A 2 -19.97 -1.47 5.84
CA VAL A 2 -18.79 -2.29 6.23
C VAL A 2 -17.97 -1.63 7.34
N LEU A 3 -17.75 -0.30 7.32
CA LEU A 3 -17.07 0.45 8.38
C LEU A 3 -17.79 0.31 9.73
N VAL A 4 -19.11 0.41 9.72
CA VAL A 4 -19.92 0.26 10.94
C VAL A 4 -19.86 -1.17 11.45
N TYR A 5 -20.03 -2.14 10.54
CA TYR A 5 -19.97 -3.56 10.87
C TYR A 5 -18.63 -3.98 11.47
N GLY A 6 -17.52 -3.51 10.86
CA GLY A 6 -16.15 -3.79 11.29
C GLY A 6 -15.75 -3.12 12.61
N GLY A 7 -16.57 -2.21 13.16
CA GLY A 7 -16.21 -1.43 14.34
C GLY A 7 -15.21 -0.30 14.05
N ALA A 8 -15.00 0.02 12.78
CA ALA A 8 -14.12 1.11 12.34
C ALA A 8 -14.84 2.47 12.27
N ALA A 9 -16.16 2.48 12.37
CA ALA A 9 -16.93 3.70 12.51
C ALA A 9 -16.82 4.21 13.94
N TRP A 10 -16.84 5.54 14.08
CA TRP A 10 -16.81 6.16 15.39
C TRP A 10 -17.97 5.67 16.29
N ALA A 11 -17.62 5.34 17.52
CA ALA A 11 -18.54 5.11 18.62
C ALA A 11 -18.08 5.95 19.83
N PRO A 12 -19.00 6.49 20.65
CA PRO A 12 -18.61 7.26 21.82
C PRO A 12 -17.79 6.39 22.77
N LEU A 13 -16.66 6.94 23.22
CA LEU A 13 -15.80 6.29 24.21
C LEU A 13 -16.32 6.55 25.63
N PRO A 14 -15.98 5.71 26.60
CA PRO A 14 -16.27 5.96 28.02
C PRO A 14 -15.69 7.30 28.49
N GLU A 15 -16.32 7.93 29.46
CA GLU A 15 -15.86 9.18 30.05
C GLU A 15 -14.41 9.06 30.56
N GLY A 16 -13.59 10.08 30.24
CA GLY A 16 -12.18 10.12 30.63
C GLY A 16 -11.22 9.54 29.61
N ILE A 17 -11.70 8.87 28.57
CA ILE A 17 -10.84 8.42 27.47
C ILE A 17 -10.79 9.51 26.40
N PRO A 18 -9.56 9.94 25.96
CA PRO A 18 -9.43 10.92 24.89
C PRO A 18 -10.12 10.45 23.60
N ASP A 19 -10.99 11.29 23.04
CA ASP A 19 -11.77 11.00 21.83
C ASP A 19 -11.57 12.09 20.78
N SER A 20 -11.18 11.68 19.58
CA SER A 20 -11.04 12.58 18.44
C SER A 20 -12.38 13.10 17.89
N GLY A 21 -13.47 12.46 18.25
CA GLY A 21 -14.83 12.80 17.87
C GLY A 21 -15.22 12.29 16.48
N GLN A 22 -16.54 12.25 16.27
CA GLN A 22 -17.15 11.68 15.06
C GLN A 22 -16.66 12.33 13.77
N ALA A 23 -16.55 13.65 13.73
CA ALA A 23 -16.13 14.38 12.53
C ALA A 23 -14.69 14.01 12.11
N THR A 24 -13.77 13.92 13.07
CA THR A 24 -12.38 13.52 12.82
C THR A 24 -12.30 12.10 12.27
N SER A 25 -13.01 11.17 12.91
CA SER A 25 -13.02 9.76 12.51
C SER A 25 -13.54 9.56 11.08
N TRP A 26 -14.66 10.19 10.71
CA TRP A 26 -15.20 10.10 9.35
C TRP A 26 -14.31 10.80 8.31
N THR A 27 -13.75 11.97 8.66
CA THR A 27 -12.82 12.67 7.78
C THR A 27 -11.58 11.81 7.48
N LEU A 28 -11.05 11.11 8.49
CA LEU A 28 -9.94 10.18 8.33
C LEU A 28 -10.26 9.07 7.31
N GLN A 29 -11.42 8.40 7.47
CA GLN A 29 -11.80 7.31 6.57
C GLN A 29 -11.98 7.78 5.12
N LEU A 30 -12.62 8.94 4.93
CA LEU A 30 -12.80 9.53 3.61
C LEU A 30 -11.48 9.99 2.99
N ALA A 31 -10.58 10.57 3.80
CA ALA A 31 -9.26 11.00 3.33
C ALA A 31 -8.40 9.79 2.92
N ILE A 32 -8.41 8.70 3.69
CA ILE A 32 -7.72 7.45 3.32
C ILE A 32 -8.29 6.86 2.03
N LEU A 33 -9.61 6.81 1.89
CA LEU A 33 -10.25 6.30 0.67
C LEU A 33 -9.87 7.15 -0.55
N ALA A 34 -9.95 8.47 -0.44
CA ALA A 34 -9.54 9.38 -1.50
C ALA A 34 -8.05 9.23 -1.83
N HIS A 35 -7.19 9.15 -0.81
CA HIS A 35 -5.77 8.91 -0.95
C HIS A 35 -5.47 7.64 -1.75
N VAL A 36 -6.12 6.53 -1.42
CA VAL A 36 -5.93 5.25 -2.12
C VAL A 36 -6.39 5.37 -3.58
N ILE A 37 -7.61 5.84 -3.85
CA ILE A 37 -8.15 5.93 -5.21
C ILE A 37 -7.30 6.86 -6.09
N LEU A 38 -6.91 8.03 -5.58
CA LEU A 38 -6.12 9.00 -6.34
C LEU A 38 -4.69 8.48 -6.61
N GLY A 39 -4.07 7.83 -5.62
CA GLY A 39 -2.76 7.21 -5.79
C GLY A 39 -2.77 6.09 -6.84
N LEU A 40 -3.79 5.21 -6.81
CA LEU A 40 -3.98 4.17 -7.82
C LEU A 40 -4.12 4.75 -9.23
N ARG A 41 -4.87 5.83 -9.39
CA ARG A 41 -5.06 6.50 -10.69
C ARG A 41 -3.78 7.13 -11.21
N VAL A 42 -3.03 7.84 -10.36
CA VAL A 42 -1.73 8.42 -10.74
C VAL A 42 -0.76 7.33 -11.19
N PHE A 43 -0.58 6.30 -10.35
CA PHE A 43 0.30 5.18 -10.64
C PHE A 43 -0.10 4.48 -11.95
N GLY A 44 -1.38 4.16 -12.11
CA GLY A 44 -1.89 3.45 -13.28
C GLY A 44 -1.72 4.23 -14.58
N LEU A 45 -1.97 5.54 -14.59
CA LEU A 45 -1.73 6.39 -15.76
C LEU A 45 -0.24 6.39 -16.14
N LEU A 46 0.64 6.63 -15.17
CA LEU A 46 2.09 6.70 -15.42
C LEU A 46 2.64 5.36 -15.90
N VAL A 47 2.28 4.24 -15.26
CA VAL A 47 2.72 2.89 -15.67
C VAL A 47 2.18 2.52 -17.04
N THR A 48 0.90 2.79 -17.31
CA THR A 48 0.28 2.44 -18.59
C THR A 48 0.98 3.14 -19.76
N TRP A 49 1.21 4.43 -19.66
CA TRP A 49 1.82 5.19 -20.74
C TRP A 49 3.34 5.02 -20.85
N THR A 50 3.99 4.50 -19.82
CA THR A 50 5.43 4.19 -19.87
C THR A 50 5.69 2.80 -20.42
N PHE A 51 4.90 1.78 -20.03
CA PHE A 51 5.26 0.37 -20.26
C PHE A 51 4.25 -0.40 -21.12
N ILE A 52 2.99 0.03 -21.17
CA ILE A 52 1.89 -0.73 -21.80
C ILE A 52 1.50 -0.11 -23.14
N ALA A 53 1.28 1.20 -23.17
CA ALA A 53 0.87 1.92 -24.39
C ALA A 53 1.97 1.89 -25.47
N PRO A 54 1.60 2.01 -26.76
CA PRO A 54 2.56 2.08 -27.84
C PRO A 54 3.38 3.38 -27.76
N SER A 55 4.68 3.28 -27.92
CA SER A 55 5.59 4.42 -28.00
C SER A 55 6.52 4.28 -29.19
N THR A 56 6.84 5.39 -29.83
CA THR A 56 7.83 5.49 -30.90
C THR A 56 9.01 6.34 -30.41
N GLY A 57 10.16 5.69 -30.16
CA GLY A 57 11.34 6.36 -29.61
C GLY A 57 11.33 6.51 -28.09
N ASP A 58 12.04 7.51 -27.55
CA ASP A 58 12.30 7.71 -26.12
C ASP A 58 11.38 8.79 -25.50
N THR A 59 10.48 9.37 -26.27
CA THR A 59 9.51 10.36 -25.84
C THR A 59 8.10 9.80 -25.84
N ILE A 60 7.25 10.36 -25.01
CA ILE A 60 5.85 9.99 -24.93
C ILE A 60 5.06 10.55 -26.12
N SER A 61 4.04 9.81 -26.57
CA SER A 61 3.11 10.26 -27.61
C SER A 61 2.27 11.46 -27.13
N ARG A 62 1.58 12.14 -28.06
CA ARG A 62 0.66 13.27 -27.73
C ARG A 62 -0.41 12.84 -26.74
N ASP A 63 -1.03 11.68 -26.96
CA ASP A 63 -2.08 11.17 -26.05
C ASP A 63 -1.49 10.79 -24.69
N GLY A 64 -0.28 10.21 -24.68
CA GLY A 64 0.45 9.95 -23.47
C GLY A 64 0.78 11.23 -22.70
N ARG A 65 1.15 12.31 -23.41
CA ARG A 65 1.37 13.62 -22.79
C ARG A 65 0.11 14.13 -22.10
N THR A 66 -1.04 14.03 -22.75
CA THR A 66 -2.32 14.39 -22.15
C THR A 66 -2.61 13.57 -20.90
N ALA A 67 -2.33 12.26 -20.94
CA ALA A 67 -2.53 11.37 -19.79
C ALA A 67 -1.57 11.73 -18.61
N VAL A 68 -0.32 12.10 -18.88
CA VAL A 68 0.63 12.55 -17.84
C VAL A 68 0.17 13.87 -17.22
N LEU A 69 -0.36 14.81 -18.02
CA LEU A 69 -0.94 16.04 -17.47
C LEU A 69 -2.17 15.77 -16.59
N HIS A 70 -3.02 14.82 -16.99
CA HIS A 70 -4.12 14.35 -16.12
C HIS A 70 -3.58 13.70 -14.85
N ALA A 71 -2.52 12.87 -14.94
CA ALA A 71 -1.89 12.30 -13.76
C ALA A 71 -1.33 13.38 -12.82
N SER A 72 -0.74 14.44 -13.37
CA SER A 72 -0.26 15.61 -12.59
C SER A 72 -1.38 16.33 -11.86
N ALA A 73 -2.51 16.56 -12.53
CA ALA A 73 -3.69 17.17 -11.91
C ALA A 73 -4.27 16.29 -10.79
N ILE A 74 -4.38 14.97 -11.03
CA ILE A 74 -4.82 14.02 -10.01
C ILE A 74 -3.81 13.95 -8.85
N ALA A 75 -2.51 14.04 -9.12
CA ALA A 75 -1.46 14.03 -8.11
C ALA A 75 -1.55 15.24 -7.16
N THR A 76 -2.02 16.40 -7.64
CA THR A 76 -2.32 17.55 -6.77
C THR A 76 -3.42 17.20 -5.76
N LEU A 77 -4.50 16.58 -6.21
CA LEU A 77 -5.58 16.13 -5.32
C LEU A 77 -5.12 15.01 -4.39
N TRP A 78 -4.25 14.11 -4.87
CA TRP A 78 -3.63 13.07 -4.07
C TRP A 78 -2.78 13.65 -2.95
N SER A 79 -1.95 14.67 -3.25
CA SER A 79 -1.17 15.39 -2.25
C SER A 79 -2.08 16.00 -1.16
N LEU A 80 -3.15 16.68 -1.56
CA LEU A 80 -4.11 17.26 -0.61
C LEU A 80 -4.78 16.19 0.26
N SER A 81 -5.24 15.10 -0.34
CA SER A 81 -5.86 13.99 0.42
C SER A 81 -4.88 13.35 1.41
N ALA A 82 -3.61 13.24 1.04
CA ALA A 82 -2.56 12.72 1.92
C ALA A 82 -2.27 13.68 3.08
N VAL A 83 -2.24 15.00 2.87
CA VAL A 83 -2.14 15.97 3.96
C VAL A 83 -3.30 15.82 4.94
N ILE A 84 -4.53 15.78 4.43
CA ILE A 84 -5.72 15.61 5.28
C ILE A 84 -5.65 14.28 6.04
N ALA A 85 -5.27 13.18 5.39
CA ALA A 85 -5.11 11.88 6.03
C ALA A 85 -4.05 11.92 7.14
N GLY A 86 -2.90 12.57 6.90
CA GLY A 86 -1.82 12.71 7.88
C GLY A 86 -2.25 13.51 9.12
N LEU A 87 -2.90 14.64 8.92
CA LEU A 87 -3.37 15.49 10.03
C LEU A 87 -4.53 14.84 10.80
N THR A 88 -5.46 14.19 10.12
CA THR A 88 -6.57 13.48 10.81
C THR A 88 -6.07 12.21 11.50
N THR A 89 -5.06 11.52 10.96
CA THR A 89 -4.39 10.41 11.66
C THR A 89 -3.75 10.89 12.95
N MET A 90 -3.06 12.04 12.91
CA MET A 90 -2.45 12.65 14.11
C MET A 90 -3.51 12.98 15.16
N ALA A 91 -4.60 13.63 14.77
CA ALA A 91 -5.71 13.95 15.66
C ALA A 91 -6.32 12.68 16.28
N ASN A 92 -6.52 11.65 15.47
CA ASN A 92 -7.12 10.38 15.91
C ASN A 92 -6.22 9.61 16.88
N VAL A 93 -4.92 9.54 16.62
CA VAL A 93 -3.94 8.87 17.48
C VAL A 93 -3.80 9.58 18.83
N LEU A 94 -3.87 10.91 18.84
CA LEU A 94 -3.77 11.72 20.06
C LEU A 94 -5.12 11.88 20.79
N GLY A 95 -6.22 11.35 20.22
CA GLY A 95 -7.55 11.46 20.83
C GLY A 95 -8.04 12.91 20.93
N VAL A 96 -7.70 13.77 19.98
CA VAL A 96 -8.11 15.18 19.98
C VAL A 96 -8.95 15.52 18.75
N PRO A 97 -9.94 16.43 18.87
CA PRO A 97 -10.68 16.91 17.70
C PRO A 97 -9.77 17.52 16.64
N PHE A 98 -10.09 17.33 15.35
CA PHE A 98 -9.26 17.79 14.23
C PHE A 98 -8.88 19.27 14.30
N ARG A 99 -9.76 20.14 14.79
CA ARG A 99 -9.49 21.56 14.97
C ARG A 99 -8.31 21.86 15.92
N GLU A 100 -8.07 21.00 16.90
CA GLU A 100 -6.99 21.16 17.88
C GLU A 100 -5.61 20.96 17.27
N VAL A 101 -5.52 20.27 16.13
CA VAL A 101 -4.27 20.07 15.37
C VAL A 101 -3.66 21.39 14.92
N PHE A 102 -4.48 22.42 14.70
CA PHE A 102 -4.03 23.75 14.25
C PHE A 102 -3.63 24.69 15.40
N ARG A 103 -3.63 24.20 16.65
CA ARG A 103 -3.10 25.00 17.77
C ARG A 103 -1.61 25.24 17.59
N GLN A 104 -1.14 26.38 18.09
CA GLN A 104 0.26 26.79 17.97
C GLN A 104 1.22 25.69 18.48
N GLY A 105 2.19 25.33 17.65
CA GLY A 105 3.22 24.34 17.96
C GLY A 105 2.78 22.88 17.86
N PHE A 106 1.48 22.56 17.77
CA PHE A 106 0.99 21.19 17.80
C PHE A 106 1.53 20.36 16.62
N ILE A 107 1.41 20.85 15.39
CA ILE A 107 1.93 20.16 14.20
C ILE A 107 3.44 19.97 14.29
N ALA A 108 4.19 21.01 14.66
CA ALA A 108 5.64 20.96 14.78
C ALA A 108 6.11 19.95 15.83
N THR A 109 5.36 19.82 16.92
CA THR A 109 5.69 18.90 18.01
C THR A 109 5.38 17.44 17.64
N TYR A 110 4.22 17.15 17.07
CA TYR A 110 3.74 15.78 16.96
C TYR A 110 3.92 15.14 15.58
N LEU A 111 3.94 15.92 14.48
CA LEU A 111 3.98 15.38 13.14
C LEU A 111 5.20 14.49 12.87
N MET A 112 6.37 14.89 13.36
CA MET A 112 7.62 14.14 13.15
C MET A 112 7.73 12.91 14.06
N TYR A 113 7.07 12.93 15.21
CA TYR A 113 7.13 11.85 16.20
C TYR A 113 6.10 10.76 15.97
N LEU A 114 5.09 10.99 15.13
CA LEU A 114 4.05 10.00 14.81
C LEU A 114 4.30 9.37 13.44
N PRO A 115 4.90 8.16 13.37
CA PRO A 115 5.26 7.51 12.10
C PRO A 115 4.08 7.37 11.11
N PRO A 116 2.84 7.00 11.54
CA PRO A 116 1.71 6.92 10.62
C PRO A 116 1.38 8.27 9.97
N SER A 117 1.35 9.36 10.73
CA SER A 117 1.05 10.70 10.21
C SER A 117 2.17 11.19 9.29
N ARG A 118 3.43 11.02 9.69
CA ARG A 118 4.59 11.37 8.90
C ARG A 118 4.61 10.69 7.53
N SER A 119 4.21 9.41 7.46
CA SER A 119 4.18 8.67 6.20
C SER A 119 3.21 9.26 5.17
N TYR A 120 2.05 9.74 5.61
CA TYR A 120 1.12 10.46 4.73
C TYR A 120 1.69 11.80 4.26
N ILE A 121 2.44 12.53 5.10
CA ILE A 121 3.09 13.77 4.67
C ILE A 121 4.22 13.49 3.66
N ILE A 122 4.99 12.42 3.85
CA ILE A 122 5.96 11.98 2.85
C ILE A 122 5.26 11.70 1.51
N THR A 123 4.13 10.99 1.54
CA THR A 123 3.33 10.76 0.33
C THR A 123 2.83 12.07 -0.28
N ALA A 124 2.40 13.04 0.53
CA ALA A 124 1.95 14.33 0.03
C ALA A 124 3.07 15.07 -0.72
N LEU A 125 4.29 15.05 -0.19
CA LEU A 125 5.46 15.65 -0.84
C LEU A 125 5.83 14.92 -2.15
N ILE A 126 5.77 13.59 -2.15
CA ILE A 126 5.99 12.78 -3.36
C ILE A 126 4.92 13.12 -4.42
N ALA A 127 3.65 13.13 -4.04
CA ALA A 127 2.55 13.45 -4.94
C ALA A 127 2.66 14.87 -5.51
N LEU A 128 3.07 15.85 -4.68
CA LEU A 128 3.33 17.21 -5.12
C LEU A 128 4.50 17.26 -6.11
N ALA A 129 5.58 16.54 -5.84
CA ALA A 129 6.71 16.43 -6.77
C ALA A 129 6.29 15.84 -8.12
N ILE A 130 5.44 14.80 -8.12
CA ILE A 130 4.86 14.21 -9.35
C ILE A 130 3.97 15.25 -10.06
N ALA A 131 3.13 15.97 -9.33
CA ALA A 131 2.25 17.01 -9.89
C ALA A 131 3.04 18.08 -10.64
N ILE A 132 4.13 18.58 -10.04
CA ILE A 132 4.98 19.61 -10.63
C ILE A 132 5.81 19.01 -11.79
N ALA A 133 6.56 17.95 -11.54
CA ALA A 133 7.50 17.39 -12.52
C ALA A 133 6.79 16.85 -13.77
N GLY A 134 5.60 16.25 -13.63
CA GLY A 134 4.83 15.74 -14.76
C GLY A 134 4.39 16.81 -15.76
N VAL A 135 4.35 18.08 -15.33
CA VAL A 135 4.07 19.20 -16.26
C VAL A 135 5.24 19.48 -17.21
N PHE A 136 6.46 19.15 -16.84
CA PHE A 136 7.66 19.48 -17.62
C PHE A 136 8.29 18.27 -18.32
N LEU A 137 8.13 17.06 -17.76
CA LEU A 137 8.82 15.87 -18.23
C LEU A 137 8.07 15.22 -19.40
N VAL A 138 8.84 14.82 -20.44
CA VAL A 138 8.32 14.21 -21.68
C VAL A 138 9.04 12.91 -22.07
N SER A 139 10.18 12.59 -21.42
CA SER A 139 10.90 11.36 -21.73
C SER A 139 10.28 10.16 -21.01
N LEU A 140 10.26 9.00 -21.67
CA LEU A 140 9.74 7.77 -21.07
C LEU A 140 10.48 7.39 -19.78
N ASN A 141 11.79 7.62 -19.72
CA ASN A 141 12.59 7.35 -18.53
C ASN A 141 12.20 8.24 -17.35
N SER A 142 11.94 9.52 -17.62
CA SER A 142 11.49 10.45 -16.57
C SER A 142 10.09 10.08 -16.05
N ILE A 143 9.19 9.67 -16.95
CA ILE A 143 7.83 9.25 -16.56
C ILE A 143 7.87 7.92 -15.81
N ALA A 144 8.77 6.99 -16.17
CA ALA A 144 9.02 5.79 -15.40
C ALA A 144 9.50 6.10 -13.97
N LEU A 145 10.36 7.12 -13.82
CA LEU A 145 10.77 7.60 -12.50
C LEU A 145 9.58 8.16 -11.70
N LEU A 146 8.69 8.93 -12.35
CA LEU A 146 7.46 9.39 -11.68
C LEU A 146 6.54 8.22 -11.28
N ALA A 147 6.46 7.17 -12.10
CA ALA A 147 5.72 5.95 -11.73
C ALA A 147 6.34 5.25 -10.52
N ALA A 148 7.69 5.19 -10.45
CA ALA A 148 8.38 4.67 -9.27
C ALA A 148 8.09 5.48 -8.01
N LEU A 149 8.17 6.80 -8.12
CA LEU A 149 7.84 7.70 -7.02
C LEU A 149 6.38 7.52 -6.57
N ALA A 150 5.44 7.34 -7.50
CA ALA A 150 4.05 7.04 -7.17
C ALA A 150 3.93 5.71 -6.40
N GLY A 151 4.64 4.67 -6.82
CA GLY A 151 4.72 3.41 -6.08
C GLY A 151 5.29 3.58 -4.67
N ALA A 152 6.36 4.35 -4.51
CA ALA A 152 6.95 4.69 -3.21
C ALA A 152 5.97 5.48 -2.33
N GLY A 153 5.24 6.44 -2.90
CA GLY A 153 4.20 7.19 -2.20
C GLY A 153 3.05 6.31 -1.70
N ILE A 154 2.63 5.30 -2.48
CA ILE A 154 1.62 4.32 -2.07
C ILE A 154 2.16 3.41 -0.97
N ALA A 155 3.43 3.00 -1.04
CA ALA A 155 4.05 2.13 -0.05
C ALA A 155 4.28 2.81 1.31
N ALA A 156 4.55 4.12 1.33
CA ALA A 156 4.96 4.83 2.54
C ALA A 156 3.97 4.71 3.73
N PRO A 157 2.64 4.88 3.58
CA PRO A 157 1.70 4.68 4.69
C PRO A 157 1.57 3.20 5.08
N LEU A 158 1.75 2.27 4.13
CA LEU A 158 1.66 0.83 4.40
C LEU A 158 2.82 0.35 5.27
N LEU A 159 4.00 0.97 5.14
CA LEU A 159 5.19 0.70 5.96
C LEU A 159 5.02 1.11 7.43
N ASN A 160 4.13 2.03 7.74
CA ASN A 160 3.90 2.55 9.09
C ASN A 160 2.49 2.20 9.62
N SER A 161 1.85 1.17 9.08
CA SER A 161 0.54 0.73 9.54
C SER A 161 0.65 -0.02 10.88
N HIS A 162 -0.44 -0.03 11.68
CA HIS A 162 -0.53 -0.76 12.96
C HIS A 162 -0.28 -2.28 12.83
N ALA A 163 -0.31 -2.84 11.62
CA ALA A 163 0.13 -4.21 11.36
C ALA A 163 1.59 -4.47 11.81
N ALA A 164 2.33 -3.39 12.04
CA ALA A 164 3.72 -3.40 12.47
C ALA A 164 3.93 -3.81 13.94
N SER A 165 2.91 -3.82 14.80
CA SER A 165 3.04 -4.08 16.25
C SER A 165 2.84 -5.55 16.64
N LEU A 166 2.69 -6.47 15.69
CA LEU A 166 2.30 -7.85 15.94
C LEU A 166 3.47 -8.82 15.75
N GLY A 167 3.49 -9.96 16.44
CA GLY A 167 4.61 -10.93 16.48
C GLY A 167 5.13 -11.45 15.12
N SER A 168 4.36 -11.31 14.02
CA SER A 168 4.77 -11.55 12.64
C SER A 168 4.94 -10.26 11.83
N HIS A 169 5.54 -9.24 12.45
CA HIS A 169 5.68 -7.89 11.94
C HIS A 169 6.20 -7.80 10.49
N SER A 170 7.28 -8.51 10.17
CA SER A 170 7.87 -8.48 8.83
C SER A 170 6.93 -9.05 7.77
N LEU A 171 6.23 -10.16 8.07
CA LEU A 171 5.27 -10.77 7.16
C LEU A 171 4.06 -9.86 6.93
N ALA A 172 3.49 -9.29 7.99
CA ALA A 172 2.36 -8.37 7.91
C ALA A 172 2.68 -7.13 7.09
N LEU A 173 3.86 -6.55 7.30
CA LEU A 173 4.34 -5.38 6.58
C LEU A 173 4.54 -5.66 5.09
N THR A 174 5.28 -6.71 4.77
CA THR A 174 5.60 -7.09 3.38
C THR A 174 4.38 -7.44 2.60
N SER A 175 3.52 -8.26 3.19
CA SER A 175 2.27 -8.64 2.54
C SER A 175 1.40 -7.41 2.26
N SER A 176 1.38 -6.41 3.16
CA SER A 176 0.62 -5.17 2.95
C SER A 176 1.20 -4.34 1.81
N VAL A 177 2.53 -4.15 1.75
CA VAL A 177 3.19 -3.39 0.68
C VAL A 177 3.05 -4.11 -0.67
N ALA A 178 3.34 -5.43 -0.72
CA ALA A 178 3.19 -6.23 -1.93
C ALA A 178 1.74 -6.19 -2.44
N HIS A 179 0.76 -6.31 -1.53
CA HIS A 179 -0.67 -6.23 -1.84
C HIS A 179 -1.05 -4.86 -2.41
N GLY A 180 -0.63 -3.78 -1.77
CA GLY A 180 -0.92 -2.41 -2.22
C GLY A 180 -0.31 -2.10 -3.59
N LEU A 181 0.94 -2.47 -3.83
CA LEU A 181 1.61 -2.27 -5.13
C LEU A 181 1.00 -3.13 -6.23
N ALA A 182 0.68 -4.40 -5.96
CA ALA A 182 0.02 -5.28 -6.92
C ALA A 182 -1.40 -4.80 -7.26
N MET A 183 -2.15 -4.34 -6.26
CA MET A 183 -3.45 -3.69 -6.47
C MET A 183 -3.30 -2.44 -7.35
N SER A 184 -2.29 -1.61 -7.10
CA SER A 184 -2.02 -0.40 -7.90
C SER A 184 -1.70 -0.74 -9.35
N ALA A 185 -0.92 -1.78 -9.58
CA ALA A 185 -0.56 -2.23 -10.92
C ALA A 185 -1.77 -2.83 -11.67
N TRP A 186 -2.62 -3.59 -11.01
CA TRP A 186 -3.81 -4.15 -11.65
C TRP A 186 -4.92 -3.11 -11.82
N VAL A 187 -5.42 -2.56 -10.71
CA VAL A 187 -6.59 -1.66 -10.69
C VAL A 187 -6.27 -0.32 -11.36
N GLY A 188 -5.15 0.29 -11.01
CA GLY A 188 -4.74 1.58 -11.56
C GLY A 188 -4.55 1.51 -13.07
N CYS A 189 -3.86 0.46 -13.56
CA CYS A 189 -3.68 0.29 -15.00
C CYS A 189 -4.97 -0.11 -15.72
N LEU A 190 -5.89 -0.85 -15.09
CA LEU A 190 -7.16 -1.21 -15.71
C LEU A 190 -7.96 0.05 -16.09
N TRP A 191 -8.05 1.02 -15.20
CA TRP A 191 -8.71 2.28 -15.50
C TRP A 191 -8.06 3.02 -16.68
N ALA A 192 -6.72 3.03 -16.70
CA ALA A 192 -5.96 3.70 -17.76
C ALA A 192 -6.06 2.98 -19.11
N VAL A 193 -6.09 1.64 -19.13
CA VAL A 193 -6.18 0.84 -20.38
C VAL A 193 -7.61 0.66 -20.89
N SER A 194 -8.63 1.07 -20.15
CA SER A 194 -10.04 0.88 -20.52
C SER A 194 -10.40 1.44 -21.91
N ALA A 195 -9.78 2.57 -22.31
CA ALA A 195 -9.96 3.14 -23.64
C ALA A 195 -9.40 2.23 -24.75
N PHE A 196 -8.22 1.63 -24.53
CA PHE A 196 -7.61 0.70 -25.47
C PHE A 196 -8.38 -0.62 -25.57
N VAL A 197 -8.96 -1.08 -24.45
CA VAL A 197 -9.86 -2.25 -24.44
C VAL A 197 -11.11 -1.98 -25.27
N LYS A 198 -11.71 -0.79 -25.14
CA LYS A 198 -12.87 -0.36 -25.98
C LYS A 198 -12.50 -0.26 -27.45
N ALA A 199 -11.29 0.23 -27.75
CA ALA A 199 -10.77 0.31 -29.12
C ALA A 199 -10.29 -1.05 -29.67
N LYS A 200 -10.32 -2.13 -28.87
CA LYS A 200 -9.84 -3.48 -29.20
C LYS A 200 -8.36 -3.51 -29.65
N ASP A 201 -7.51 -2.68 -29.06
CA ASP A 201 -6.05 -2.75 -29.27
C ASP A 201 -5.48 -3.98 -28.58
N LEU A 202 -5.43 -5.10 -29.32
CA LEU A 202 -5.01 -6.40 -28.80
C LEU A 202 -3.55 -6.42 -28.30
N LYS A 203 -2.68 -5.54 -28.82
CA LYS A 203 -1.28 -5.46 -28.37
C LYS A 203 -1.19 -4.85 -26.97
N VAL A 204 -1.90 -3.75 -26.73
CA VAL A 204 -1.99 -3.10 -25.43
C VAL A 204 -2.67 -4.02 -24.43
N VAL A 205 -3.78 -4.65 -24.83
CA VAL A 205 -4.52 -5.61 -23.99
C VAL A 205 -3.65 -6.80 -23.60
N ALA A 206 -2.82 -7.34 -24.50
CA ALA A 206 -1.93 -8.45 -24.19
C ALA A 206 -0.86 -8.06 -23.16
N ARG A 207 -0.25 -6.87 -23.31
CA ARG A 207 0.76 -6.35 -22.35
C ARG A 207 0.12 -6.13 -20.96
N PHE A 208 -1.04 -5.50 -20.93
CA PHE A 208 -1.80 -5.33 -19.68
C PHE A 208 -2.17 -6.66 -19.05
N SER A 209 -2.59 -7.64 -19.88
CA SER A 209 -2.98 -8.96 -19.38
C SER A 209 -1.85 -9.71 -18.68
N ALA A 210 -0.61 -9.56 -19.15
CA ALA A 210 0.56 -10.14 -18.48
C ALA A 210 0.82 -9.46 -17.13
N LEU A 211 0.74 -8.12 -17.07
CA LEU A 211 0.86 -7.37 -15.81
C LEU A 211 -0.26 -7.75 -14.84
N ALA A 212 -1.51 -7.81 -15.30
CA ALA A 212 -2.67 -8.16 -14.49
C ALA A 212 -2.55 -9.58 -13.92
N ALA A 213 -2.13 -10.57 -14.72
CA ALA A 213 -1.95 -11.94 -14.24
C ALA A 213 -0.89 -12.03 -13.13
N THR A 214 0.24 -11.35 -13.30
CA THR A 214 1.29 -11.27 -12.26
C THR A 214 0.76 -10.58 -11.01
N SER A 215 0.08 -9.44 -11.16
CA SER A 215 -0.50 -8.69 -10.04
C SER A 215 -1.53 -9.51 -9.26
N VAL A 216 -2.39 -10.25 -9.96
CA VAL A 216 -3.39 -11.15 -9.36
C VAL A 216 -2.72 -12.25 -8.55
N ALA A 217 -1.65 -12.87 -9.06
CA ALA A 217 -0.89 -13.88 -8.31
C ALA A 217 -0.28 -13.27 -7.03
N VAL A 218 0.34 -12.09 -7.13
CA VAL A 218 0.89 -11.38 -5.97
C VAL A 218 -0.20 -11.00 -4.98
N LEU A 219 -1.37 -10.53 -5.46
CA LEU A 219 -2.52 -10.20 -4.61
C LEU A 219 -3.04 -11.42 -3.84
N ALA A 220 -3.15 -12.56 -4.49
CA ALA A 220 -3.60 -13.80 -3.85
C ALA A 220 -2.62 -14.24 -2.75
N ILE A 221 -1.33 -14.33 -3.08
CA ILE A 221 -0.27 -14.74 -2.14
C ILE A 221 -0.17 -13.75 -0.96
N SER A 222 -0.10 -12.46 -1.25
CA SER A 222 0.00 -11.42 -0.21
C SER A 222 -1.26 -11.33 0.64
N GLY A 223 -2.43 -11.58 0.05
CA GLY A 223 -3.71 -11.63 0.79
C GLY A 223 -3.76 -12.79 1.78
N ILE A 224 -3.32 -13.97 1.37
CA ILE A 224 -3.20 -15.13 2.26
C ILE A 224 -2.18 -14.86 3.38
N ALA A 225 -1.01 -14.34 3.03
CA ALA A 225 0.03 -13.98 4.00
C ALA A 225 -0.45 -12.92 5.00
N ALA A 226 -1.18 -11.91 4.51
CA ALA A 226 -1.76 -10.87 5.36
C ALA A 226 -2.85 -11.41 6.30
N ALA A 227 -3.68 -12.35 5.85
CA ALA A 227 -4.69 -13.01 6.67
C ALA A 227 -4.02 -13.87 7.74
N TYR A 228 -3.05 -14.70 7.35
CA TYR A 228 -2.27 -15.53 8.27
C TYR A 228 -1.56 -14.72 9.37
N ALA A 229 -1.00 -13.56 9.00
CA ALA A 229 -0.31 -12.70 9.97
C ALA A 229 -1.26 -12.01 10.97
N ARG A 230 -2.57 -11.97 10.72
CA ARG A 230 -3.56 -11.21 11.50
C ARG A 230 -4.64 -12.06 12.16
N LEU A 231 -4.80 -13.31 11.78
CA LEU A 231 -5.75 -14.25 12.37
C LEU A 231 -4.98 -15.22 13.28
N ASP A 232 -5.48 -15.42 14.48
CA ASP A 232 -4.86 -16.36 15.43
C ASP A 232 -5.20 -17.81 15.06
N SER A 233 -6.37 -18.03 14.46
CA SER A 233 -6.84 -19.33 14.03
C SER A 233 -7.67 -19.26 12.73
N ILE A 234 -7.79 -20.38 12.04
CA ILE A 234 -8.65 -20.50 10.86
C ILE A 234 -10.13 -20.19 11.21
N SER A 235 -10.58 -20.55 12.41
CA SER A 235 -11.94 -20.26 12.88
C SER A 235 -12.25 -18.77 12.95
N ASP A 236 -11.25 -17.90 13.14
CA ASP A 236 -11.42 -16.45 13.17
C ASP A 236 -11.92 -15.88 11.84
N LEU A 237 -11.73 -16.61 10.74
CA LEU A 237 -12.30 -16.22 9.44
C LEU A 237 -13.81 -16.04 9.50
N TRP A 238 -14.54 -16.87 10.24
CA TRP A 238 -16.00 -16.78 10.35
C TRP A 238 -16.49 -16.30 11.71
N LEU A 239 -15.68 -16.40 12.76
CA LEU A 239 -16.06 -15.97 14.12
C LEU A 239 -15.76 -14.49 14.36
N SER A 240 -14.72 -13.93 13.73
CA SER A 240 -14.34 -12.52 13.92
C SER A 240 -14.92 -11.62 12.83
N ARG A 241 -15.23 -10.36 13.21
CA ARG A 241 -15.65 -9.33 12.22
C ARG A 241 -14.57 -9.08 11.18
N TYR A 242 -13.30 -9.09 11.59
CA TYR A 242 -12.16 -8.95 10.70
C TYR A 242 -12.15 -10.09 9.65
N GLY A 243 -12.24 -11.34 10.07
CA GLY A 243 -12.25 -12.51 9.20
C GLY A 243 -13.42 -12.50 8.22
N GLN A 244 -14.61 -12.14 8.67
CA GLN A 244 -15.80 -12.04 7.80
C GLN A 244 -15.64 -10.98 6.71
N ILE A 245 -14.96 -9.84 7.00
CA ILE A 245 -14.61 -8.83 5.98
C ILE A 245 -13.53 -9.38 5.03
N VAL A 246 -12.59 -10.19 5.51
CA VAL A 246 -11.61 -10.90 4.66
C VAL A 246 -12.33 -11.85 3.70
N ILE A 247 -13.31 -12.63 4.16
CA ILE A 247 -14.15 -13.47 3.30
C ILE A 247 -14.87 -12.63 2.24
N LEU A 248 -15.53 -11.54 2.64
CA LEU A 248 -16.21 -10.63 1.72
C LEU A 248 -15.26 -10.11 0.63
N LYS A 249 -14.04 -9.70 1.02
CA LYS A 249 -13.00 -9.24 0.08
C LYS A 249 -12.57 -10.34 -0.89
N THR A 250 -12.47 -11.58 -0.39
CA THR A 250 -12.14 -12.76 -1.22
C THR A 250 -13.24 -13.04 -2.24
N VAL A 251 -14.50 -12.89 -1.86
CA VAL A 251 -15.64 -13.02 -2.79
C VAL A 251 -15.59 -11.95 -3.89
N PHE A 252 -15.33 -10.68 -3.55
CA PHE A 252 -15.15 -9.62 -4.56
C PHE A 252 -13.98 -9.95 -5.50
N PHE A 253 -12.87 -10.44 -4.97
CA PHE A 253 -11.73 -10.85 -5.78
C PHE A 253 -12.10 -11.96 -6.76
N ALA A 254 -12.83 -12.99 -6.32
CA ALA A 254 -13.31 -14.06 -7.19
C ALA A 254 -14.26 -13.55 -8.29
N ILE A 255 -15.18 -12.65 -7.96
CA ILE A 255 -16.08 -12.02 -8.93
C ILE A 255 -15.29 -11.23 -9.98
N LEU A 256 -14.30 -10.44 -9.55
CA LEU A 256 -13.45 -9.67 -10.46
C LEU A 256 -12.65 -10.58 -11.39
N MET A 257 -12.17 -11.73 -10.90
CA MET A 257 -11.50 -12.73 -11.74
C MET A 257 -12.43 -13.29 -12.82
N LEU A 258 -13.66 -13.63 -12.45
CA LEU A 258 -14.66 -14.12 -13.40
C LEU A 258 -15.01 -13.07 -14.47
N LEU A 259 -15.15 -11.81 -14.06
CA LEU A 259 -15.39 -10.70 -15.00
C LEU A 259 -14.21 -10.48 -15.95
N ALA A 260 -12.97 -10.52 -15.45
CA ALA A 260 -11.78 -10.40 -16.28
C ALA A 260 -11.68 -11.52 -17.32
N ILE A 261 -12.02 -12.76 -16.96
CA ILE A 261 -12.09 -13.90 -17.90
C ILE A 261 -13.18 -13.65 -18.96
N GLN A 262 -14.36 -13.20 -18.56
CA GLN A 262 -15.47 -12.90 -19.49
C GLN A 262 -15.13 -11.74 -20.44
N ILE A 263 -14.48 -10.68 -19.94
CA ILE A 263 -14.03 -9.56 -20.79
C ILE A 263 -13.03 -10.05 -21.84
N ARG A 264 -12.06 -10.88 -21.44
CA ARG A 264 -11.11 -11.48 -22.37
C ARG A 264 -11.77 -12.34 -23.45
N ALA A 265 -12.71 -13.19 -23.07
CA ALA A 265 -13.45 -14.02 -24.03
C ALA A 265 -14.27 -13.18 -25.03
N ARG A 266 -14.71 -11.99 -24.62
CA ARG A 266 -15.50 -11.08 -25.48
C ARG A 266 -14.68 -10.12 -26.35
N LEU A 267 -13.37 -10.00 -26.12
CA LEU A 267 -12.50 -9.16 -26.96
C LEU A 267 -12.49 -9.60 -28.44
N THR A 268 -12.67 -10.89 -28.69
CA THR A 268 -12.72 -11.49 -30.03
C THR A 268 -14.14 -11.55 -30.59
N SER A 269 -15.18 -11.22 -29.81
CA SER A 269 -16.59 -11.24 -30.22
C SER A 269 -17.07 -9.86 -30.67
N THR A 270 -18.22 -9.80 -31.33
CA THR A 270 -18.88 -8.55 -31.78
C THR A 270 -19.69 -7.84 -30.67
N GLY A 271 -19.79 -8.43 -29.48
CA GLY A 271 -20.58 -7.91 -28.38
C GLY A 271 -20.03 -6.64 -27.72
N SER A 272 -20.91 -5.87 -27.08
CA SER A 272 -20.55 -4.67 -26.34
C SER A 272 -19.78 -5.00 -25.05
N LEU A 273 -18.58 -4.47 -24.91
CA LEU A 273 -17.73 -4.59 -23.71
C LEU A 273 -18.08 -3.58 -22.62
N THR A 274 -18.82 -2.52 -22.96
CA THR A 274 -19.02 -1.36 -22.08
C THR A 274 -19.67 -1.73 -20.75
N LYS A 275 -20.71 -2.59 -20.78
CA LYS A 275 -21.42 -3.04 -19.56
C LYS A 275 -20.51 -3.85 -18.63
N PHE A 276 -19.64 -4.70 -19.19
CA PHE A 276 -18.70 -5.51 -18.39
C PHE A 276 -17.60 -4.66 -17.77
N LEU A 277 -17.05 -3.70 -18.54
CA LEU A 277 -16.03 -2.77 -18.01
C LEU A 277 -16.59 -1.85 -16.92
N SER A 278 -17.84 -1.39 -17.06
CA SER A 278 -18.48 -0.58 -16.02
C SER A 278 -18.80 -1.39 -14.77
N ALA A 279 -19.24 -2.64 -14.91
CA ALA A 279 -19.47 -3.54 -13.79
C ALA A 279 -18.15 -3.88 -13.07
N GLU A 280 -17.09 -4.19 -13.82
CA GLU A 280 -15.77 -4.45 -13.27
C GLU A 280 -15.26 -3.24 -12.47
N ALA A 281 -15.35 -2.03 -13.01
CA ALA A 281 -14.97 -0.80 -12.34
C ALA A 281 -15.78 -0.57 -11.05
N ALA A 282 -17.10 -0.73 -11.07
CA ALA A 282 -17.95 -0.54 -9.90
C ALA A 282 -17.65 -1.55 -8.77
N ILE A 283 -17.43 -2.83 -9.11
CA ILE A 283 -17.08 -3.87 -8.15
C ILE A 283 -15.69 -3.60 -7.58
N MET A 284 -14.76 -3.13 -8.39
CA MET A 284 -13.41 -2.79 -8.00
C MET A 284 -13.38 -1.60 -7.02
N ASP A 285 -14.13 -0.53 -7.31
CA ASP A 285 -14.28 0.62 -6.42
C ASP A 285 -14.91 0.19 -5.07
N THR A 286 -15.88 -0.73 -5.11
CA THR A 286 -16.49 -1.31 -3.90
C THR A 286 -15.46 -2.13 -3.11
N ALA A 287 -14.66 -2.96 -3.78
CA ALA A 287 -13.63 -3.77 -3.14
C ALA A 287 -12.52 -2.91 -2.49
N ILE A 288 -12.18 -1.76 -3.09
CA ILE A 288 -11.27 -0.77 -2.48
C ILE A 288 -11.89 -0.22 -1.19
N GLY A 289 -13.17 0.17 -1.21
CA GLY A 289 -13.88 0.64 -0.01
C GLY A 289 -13.90 -0.40 1.11
N VAL A 290 -14.14 -1.68 0.78
CA VAL A 290 -14.05 -2.80 1.74
C VAL A 290 -12.61 -2.95 2.26
N GLY A 291 -11.59 -2.75 1.42
CA GLY A 291 -10.19 -2.79 1.83
C GLY A 291 -9.82 -1.69 2.82
N VAL A 292 -10.31 -0.46 2.61
CA VAL A 292 -10.12 0.67 3.55
C VAL A 292 -10.83 0.37 4.86
N ALA A 293 -12.05 -0.16 4.83
CA ALA A 293 -12.78 -0.56 6.03
C ALA A 293 -12.04 -1.65 6.82
N LEU A 294 -11.49 -2.66 6.13
CA LEU A 294 -10.70 -3.73 6.74
C LEU A 294 -9.43 -3.19 7.43
N HIS A 295 -8.76 -2.21 6.80
CA HIS A 295 -7.57 -1.58 7.38
C HIS A 295 -7.86 -0.91 8.75
N SER A 296 -9.05 -0.37 8.92
CA SER A 296 -9.49 0.32 10.13
C SER A 296 -10.25 -0.59 11.11
N THR A 297 -10.50 -1.86 10.75
CA THR A 297 -11.22 -2.82 11.61
C THR A 297 -10.27 -3.37 12.68
N PRO A 298 -10.61 -3.29 13.97
CA PRO A 298 -9.84 -3.90 15.04
C PRO A 298 -9.67 -5.41 14.81
N MET A 299 -8.47 -5.90 15.06
CA MET A 299 -8.19 -7.34 15.02
C MET A 299 -8.64 -7.98 16.31
N SER A 300 -9.29 -9.15 16.24
CA SER A 300 -9.57 -9.96 17.40
C SER A 300 -8.29 -10.71 17.77
N ARG A 301 -7.55 -10.17 18.73
CA ARG A 301 -6.49 -10.94 19.39
C ARG A 301 -6.97 -11.33 20.77
N ILE A 302 -6.92 -12.60 21.03
CA ILE A 302 -6.87 -13.12 22.39
C ILE A 302 -5.46 -12.75 22.87
N SER A 303 -5.35 -11.78 23.75
CA SER A 303 -4.09 -11.41 24.39
C SER A 303 -3.48 -12.67 24.96
N ALA A 304 -2.22 -12.98 24.61
CA ALA A 304 -1.49 -13.99 25.34
C ALA A 304 -1.55 -13.67 26.84
N PRO A 305 -1.70 -14.67 27.72
CA PRO A 305 -1.78 -14.39 29.15
C PRO A 305 -0.51 -13.61 29.56
N LEU A 306 -0.73 -12.46 30.16
CA LEU A 306 0.34 -11.60 30.63
C LEU A 306 0.87 -12.20 31.93
N ASN A 307 2.19 -12.42 32.01
CA ASN A 307 2.82 -13.16 33.09
C ASN A 307 3.47 -12.25 34.15
N SER A 308 3.43 -10.94 33.92
CA SER A 308 4.04 -9.95 34.84
C SER A 308 3.22 -8.65 34.90
N ALA A 309 3.35 -7.94 36.02
CA ALA A 309 2.73 -6.62 36.18
C ALA A 309 3.18 -5.61 35.10
N GLY A 310 4.42 -5.73 34.64
CA GLY A 310 4.94 -4.88 33.56
C GLY A 310 4.28 -5.18 32.20
N GLU A 311 3.99 -6.45 31.92
CA GLU A 311 3.26 -6.87 30.70
C GLU A 311 1.80 -6.41 30.77
N GLU A 312 1.17 -6.45 31.96
CA GLU A 312 -0.17 -5.90 32.16
C GLU A 312 -0.22 -4.39 31.88
N ILE A 313 0.76 -3.62 32.35
CA ILE A 313 0.83 -2.17 32.10
C ILE A 313 1.06 -1.88 30.62
N LEU A 314 1.90 -2.65 29.93
CA LEU A 314 2.23 -2.45 28.53
C LEU A 314 1.21 -3.07 27.56
N GLY A 315 0.38 -4.00 28.04
CA GLY A 315 -0.62 -4.68 27.23
C GLY A 315 -0.07 -5.72 26.25
N PHE A 316 1.21 -6.13 26.40
CA PHE A 316 1.83 -7.19 25.58
C PHE A 316 2.91 -7.94 26.36
N ALA A 317 3.11 -9.21 26.01
CA ALA A 317 4.16 -10.04 26.59
C ALA A 317 5.56 -9.57 26.20
N TYR A 318 6.50 -9.55 27.13
CA TYR A 318 7.89 -9.22 26.84
C TYR A 318 8.51 -10.22 25.86
N PRO A 319 9.26 -9.76 24.85
CA PRO A 319 10.10 -10.66 24.09
C PRO A 319 11.14 -11.31 25.00
N PRO A 320 11.51 -12.59 24.77
CA PRO A 320 12.55 -13.25 25.55
C PRO A 320 13.85 -12.45 25.49
N ALA A 321 14.56 -12.37 26.61
CA ALA A 321 15.83 -11.65 26.70
C ALA A 321 16.81 -12.15 25.63
N PRO A 322 17.47 -11.26 24.86
CA PRO A 322 18.41 -11.66 23.84
C PRO A 322 19.61 -12.33 24.47
N THR A 323 19.87 -13.59 24.11
CA THR A 323 21.09 -14.30 24.45
C THR A 323 22.18 -14.02 23.41
N LEU A 324 23.46 -14.19 23.74
CA LEU A 324 24.54 -14.03 22.78
C LEU A 324 24.37 -14.95 21.55
N SER A 325 23.78 -16.12 21.73
CA SER A 325 23.43 -17.02 20.64
C SER A 325 22.29 -16.49 19.78
N THR A 326 21.27 -15.84 20.35
CA THR A 326 20.20 -15.20 19.57
C THR A 326 20.68 -13.94 18.85
N ILE A 327 21.68 -13.23 19.36
CA ILE A 327 22.30 -12.08 18.68
C ILE A 327 23.16 -12.55 17.49
N ILE A 328 23.94 -13.63 17.67
CA ILE A 328 24.87 -14.10 16.63
C ILE A 328 24.20 -15.04 15.63
N PHE A 329 23.31 -15.92 16.07
CA PHE A 329 22.66 -16.95 15.26
C PHE A 329 21.17 -16.73 15.07
N GLY A 330 20.54 -15.87 15.85
CA GLY A 330 19.15 -15.43 15.68
C GLY A 330 18.99 -14.39 14.60
N TRP A 331 19.95 -14.35 13.67
CA TRP A 331 19.77 -13.71 12.39
C TRP A 331 18.62 -14.44 11.70
N ASN A 332 17.41 -14.05 12.06
CA ASN A 332 16.30 -14.27 11.19
C ASN A 332 16.57 -13.37 9.99
N PRO A 333 17.10 -13.89 8.87
CA PRO A 333 17.09 -13.11 7.66
C PRO A 333 15.63 -12.69 7.53
N GLU A 334 15.35 -11.42 7.44
CA GLU A 334 14.01 -11.00 7.06
C GLU A 334 13.77 -11.64 5.71
N TRP A 335 13.11 -12.79 5.74
CA TRP A 335 12.79 -13.60 4.54
C TRP A 335 12.20 -12.75 3.45
N THR A 336 11.55 -11.69 3.83
CA THR A 336 11.02 -10.62 3.04
C THR A 336 12.07 -9.88 2.25
N MET A 337 13.15 -9.43 2.91
CA MET A 337 14.24 -8.73 2.22
C MET A 337 14.99 -9.66 1.29
N LEU A 338 15.24 -10.88 1.76
CA LEU A 338 15.86 -11.90 0.92
C LEU A 338 15.01 -12.17 -0.32
N THR A 339 13.70 -12.36 -0.15
CA THR A 339 12.77 -12.61 -1.26
C THR A 339 12.70 -11.43 -2.22
N ILE A 340 12.59 -10.19 -1.73
CA ILE A 340 12.58 -8.98 -2.58
C ILE A 340 13.91 -8.83 -3.30
N SER A 341 15.03 -9.06 -2.63
CA SER A 341 16.36 -9.00 -3.23
C SER A 341 16.54 -10.05 -4.34
N LEU A 342 16.12 -11.29 -4.08
CA LEU A 342 16.16 -12.36 -5.08
C LEU A 342 15.24 -12.09 -6.26
N LEU A 343 14.00 -11.61 -6.02
CA LEU A 343 13.08 -11.21 -7.09
C LEU A 343 13.63 -10.04 -7.90
N SER A 344 14.22 -9.04 -7.25
CA SER A 344 14.86 -7.90 -7.91
C SER A 344 16.04 -8.35 -8.77
N ALA A 345 16.88 -9.24 -8.25
CA ALA A 345 18.00 -9.83 -9.00
C ALA A 345 17.50 -10.67 -10.19
N ALA A 346 16.44 -11.46 -10.02
CA ALA A 346 15.83 -12.23 -11.09
C ALA A 346 15.22 -11.33 -12.16
N LEU A 347 14.48 -10.29 -11.78
CA LEU A 347 13.91 -9.31 -12.72
C LEU A 347 14.99 -8.56 -13.48
N TYR A 348 16.08 -8.15 -12.80
CA TYR A 348 17.22 -7.53 -13.43
C TYR A 348 17.88 -8.47 -14.44
N SER A 349 18.13 -9.72 -14.06
CA SER A 349 18.74 -10.74 -14.92
C SER A 349 17.89 -11.02 -16.16
N LEU A 350 16.57 -11.17 -15.99
CA LEU A 350 15.62 -11.31 -17.10
C LEU A 350 15.63 -10.07 -18.00
N GLY A 351 15.71 -8.87 -17.41
CA GLY A 351 15.85 -7.62 -18.14
C GLY A 351 17.11 -7.59 -19.01
N VAL A 352 18.27 -8.00 -18.45
CA VAL A 352 19.55 -8.11 -19.20
C VAL A 352 19.43 -9.09 -20.36
N ILE A 353 18.81 -10.27 -20.14
CA ILE A 353 18.57 -11.27 -21.18
C ILE A 353 17.72 -10.65 -22.31
N ARG A 354 16.63 -9.94 -21.94
CA ARG A 354 15.73 -9.30 -22.91
C ARG A 354 16.40 -8.19 -23.70
N VAL A 355 17.31 -7.42 -23.08
CA VAL A 355 18.14 -6.43 -23.80
C VAL A 355 19.06 -7.11 -24.78
N LYS A 356 19.77 -8.21 -24.38
CA LYS A 356 20.63 -8.97 -25.28
C LYS A 356 19.87 -9.57 -26.48
N GLN A 357 18.58 -9.88 -26.27
CA GLN A 357 17.69 -10.35 -27.35
C GLN A 357 17.06 -9.22 -28.17
N ASN A 358 17.48 -7.96 -27.98
CA ASN A 358 16.92 -6.77 -28.64
C ASN A 358 15.40 -6.56 -28.41
N GLN A 359 14.84 -7.13 -27.33
CA GLN A 359 13.43 -7.01 -27.02
C GLN A 359 13.10 -5.76 -26.18
N ILE A 360 14.08 -5.23 -25.45
CA ILE A 360 13.97 -3.97 -24.69
C ILE A 360 15.29 -3.18 -24.81
N LYS A 361 15.19 -1.86 -24.64
CA LYS A 361 16.35 -0.97 -24.65
C LYS A 361 17.07 -0.95 -23.30
N TRP A 362 18.38 -0.72 -23.31
CA TRP A 362 19.19 -0.54 -22.11
C TRP A 362 18.70 0.62 -21.22
N SER A 363 18.17 1.68 -21.82
CA SER A 363 17.56 2.79 -21.07
C SER A 363 16.40 2.33 -20.21
N THR A 364 15.51 1.50 -20.75
CA THR A 364 14.37 0.93 -20.01
C THR A 364 14.83 0.03 -18.88
N LEU A 365 15.83 -0.82 -19.10
CA LEU A 365 16.39 -1.67 -18.05
C LEU A 365 17.03 -0.84 -16.94
N ARG A 366 17.78 0.22 -17.26
CA ARG A 366 18.34 1.14 -16.25
C ARG A 366 17.26 1.80 -15.40
N THR A 367 16.18 2.22 -16.01
CA THR A 367 15.04 2.81 -15.28
C THR A 367 14.40 1.80 -14.34
N ILE A 368 14.12 0.58 -14.82
CA ILE A 368 13.56 -0.49 -13.98
C ILE A 368 14.51 -0.81 -12.80
N SER A 369 15.82 -0.91 -13.08
CA SER A 369 16.83 -1.17 -12.03
C SER A 369 16.88 -0.05 -10.99
N PHE A 370 16.77 1.19 -11.41
CA PHE A 370 16.72 2.35 -10.53
C PHE A 370 15.45 2.35 -9.68
N MET A 371 14.29 2.01 -10.24
CA MET A 371 13.03 1.85 -9.52
C MET A 371 13.13 0.80 -8.42
N ILE A 372 13.64 -0.39 -8.76
CA ILE A 372 13.85 -1.48 -7.83
C ILE A 372 14.85 -1.06 -6.74
N GLY A 373 15.93 -0.38 -7.12
CA GLY A 373 16.97 0.11 -6.22
C GLY A 373 16.41 1.11 -5.19
N ILE A 374 15.61 2.09 -5.62
CA ILE A 374 14.96 3.05 -4.70
C ILE A 374 14.03 2.32 -3.74
N GLY A 375 13.20 1.39 -4.24
CA GLY A 375 12.30 0.59 -3.40
C GLY A 375 13.08 -0.19 -2.34
N LEU A 376 14.18 -0.82 -2.70
CA LEU A 376 15.06 -1.54 -1.79
C LEU A 376 15.72 -0.62 -0.75
N VAL A 377 16.21 0.57 -1.16
CA VAL A 377 16.82 1.53 -0.24
C VAL A 377 15.80 2.03 0.79
N ILE A 378 14.61 2.43 0.36
CA ILE A 378 13.53 2.86 1.26
C ILE A 378 13.21 1.76 2.26
N TRP A 379 13.07 0.54 1.77
CA TRP A 379 12.78 -0.64 2.60
C TRP A 379 13.89 -0.91 3.61
N THR A 380 15.15 -1.02 3.16
CA THR A 380 16.29 -1.34 4.03
C THR A 380 16.55 -0.26 5.08
N THR A 381 16.36 1.02 4.73
CA THR A 381 16.47 2.13 5.67
C THR A 381 15.41 2.04 6.76
N ASN A 382 14.16 1.76 6.38
CA ASN A 382 13.06 1.64 7.34
C ASN A 382 13.23 0.42 8.26
N ALA A 383 13.65 -0.72 7.73
CA ALA A 383 13.95 -1.92 8.52
C ALA A 383 15.15 -1.73 9.45
N GLY A 384 16.21 -1.08 8.99
CA GLY A 384 17.38 -0.74 9.81
C GLY A 384 17.03 0.15 11.01
N ILE A 385 16.20 1.18 10.80
CA ILE A 385 15.71 2.05 11.88
C ILE A 385 14.83 1.26 12.86
N SER A 386 13.98 0.38 12.37
CA SER A 386 13.11 -0.46 13.20
C SER A 386 13.90 -1.46 14.04
N MET A 387 14.97 -2.07 13.51
CA MET A 387 15.87 -2.95 14.26
C MET A 387 16.64 -2.17 15.33
N TYR A 388 17.20 -1.01 15.00
CA TYR A 388 17.96 -0.19 15.93
C TYR A 388 17.09 0.28 17.12
N SER A 389 15.86 0.68 16.88
CA SER A 389 14.93 1.08 17.95
C SER A 389 14.59 -0.07 18.90
N LYS A 390 14.45 -1.30 18.41
CA LYS A 390 14.22 -2.48 19.24
C LYS A 390 15.42 -2.81 20.14
N VAL A 391 16.62 -2.80 19.58
CA VAL A 391 17.85 -3.11 20.32
C VAL A 391 18.14 -2.08 21.42
N SER A 392 17.79 -0.82 21.21
CA SER A 392 18.03 0.26 22.19
C SER A 392 17.05 0.27 23.37
N PHE A 393 15.84 -0.30 23.21
CA PHE A 393 14.83 -0.32 24.28
C PHE A 393 14.82 -1.61 25.11
N GLU A 394 15.28 -2.74 24.59
CA GLU A 394 15.31 -4.02 25.31
C GLU A 394 16.08 -4.00 26.63
N PRO A 395 17.26 -3.35 26.77
CA PRO A 395 17.97 -3.27 28.04
C PRO A 395 17.21 -2.50 29.13
N LEU A 396 16.40 -1.52 28.76
CA LEU A 396 15.60 -0.72 29.70
C LEU A 396 14.36 -1.48 30.19
N LEU A 397 13.75 -2.29 29.33
CA LEU A 397 12.58 -3.11 29.66
C LEU A 397 12.94 -4.33 30.52
N ASN A 398 14.16 -4.85 30.40
CA ASN A 398 14.66 -6.01 31.12
C ASN A 398 15.34 -5.67 32.45
N ASN A 399 15.35 -4.41 32.88
CA ASN A 399 15.89 -4.02 34.17
C ASN A 399 14.88 -4.30 35.28
N PRO A 400 15.08 -5.32 36.16
CA PRO A 400 14.13 -5.69 37.20
C PRO A 400 14.01 -4.65 38.35
N LYS A 401 14.81 -3.61 38.31
CA LYS A 401 14.76 -2.50 39.27
C LYS A 401 14.67 -1.18 38.49
N PRO A 402 13.46 -0.60 38.35
CA PRO A 402 13.36 0.77 37.89
C PRO A 402 14.17 1.69 38.85
N PRO A 403 14.79 2.74 38.30
CA PRO A 403 15.63 3.63 39.07
C PRO A 403 14.93 4.53 40.11
N TRP A 404 13.64 4.28 40.40
CA TRP A 404 12.85 4.96 41.47
C TRP A 404 12.17 3.97 42.40
#